data_7e1f7b7d43bfe6cf2028725ece4e9784
#
_entry.id   7e1f7b7d43bfe6cf2028725ece4e9784
#
_cell.length_a   1.000
_cell.length_b   1.000
_cell.length_c   1.000
_cell.angle_alpha   90.00
_cell.angle_beta   90.00
_cell.angle_gamma   90.00
#
_symmetry.space_group_name_H-M   'P 1'
#
loop_
_entity.id
_entity.type
_entity.pdbx_description
1 polymer ?
#
loop_
_entity_poly.entity_id
_entity_poly.type
_entity_poly.pdbx_seq_one_letter_code
_entity_poly.pdbx_strand_id
1 'polypeptide(L)'
;RRVAKMVYVEVDVLGRINIDDIEEELIKANGKIKVVTITGASNVTGYITPIHDIARLAHKYGAVIIVDGAQLIAHREVNLAGNSKDEEIDFLTFSAHKAYAPFGSGAIVGKKDYLNEEDPFLSGGGCVAGVFDKRLIWTAVPEKYEAGTQNFFGAIAMAKALSDLKNIGFQNIEMHEKLLKDYIINSMKSIKNVIMYGDVDYTDDRIGVIPFNIKNRDYSEVSIKMATENAISLRSGKFCAHTYVYRLLGVSDSDAYRDV
;
A
#
# COMPACT_ATOMS: atom_id res chain seq x y z
N ARG A 1 0.71 6.97 -22.58
CA ARG A 1 1.02 8.43 -22.62
C ARG A 1 0.99 8.95 -21.19
N ARG A 2 2.05 9.62 -20.74
CA ARG A 2 2.00 10.35 -19.47
C ARG A 2 1.19 11.64 -19.70
N VAL A 3 0.02 11.72 -19.09
CA VAL A 3 -0.85 12.90 -19.17
C VAL A 3 -0.66 13.86 -18.00
N ALA A 4 0.07 13.46 -16.96
CA ALA A 4 0.34 14.27 -15.77
C ALA A 4 1.82 14.27 -15.39
N LYS A 5 2.27 15.37 -14.78
CA LYS A 5 3.57 15.45 -14.12
C LYS A 5 3.46 14.83 -12.73
N MET A 6 4.42 13.99 -12.37
CA MET A 6 4.52 13.41 -11.02
C MET A 6 5.54 14.18 -10.20
N VAL A 7 5.21 14.40 -8.93
CA VAL A 7 6.09 14.92 -7.90
C VAL A 7 6.24 13.82 -6.85
N TYR A 8 7.47 13.51 -6.47
CA TYR A 8 7.76 12.51 -5.46
C TYR A 8 8.20 13.18 -4.17
N VAL A 9 7.64 12.72 -3.05
CA VAL A 9 8.10 13.09 -1.71
C VAL A 9 8.98 11.97 -1.18
N GLU A 10 10.11 12.36 -0.63
CA GLU A 10 11.13 11.44 -0.12
C GLU A 10 10.74 10.91 1.26
N VAL A 11 11.25 9.73 1.60
CA VAL A 11 11.18 9.20 2.96
C VAL A 11 12.50 9.48 3.69
N ASP A 12 12.46 9.50 5.01
CA ASP A 12 13.66 9.60 5.84
C ASP A 12 14.49 8.29 5.82
N VAL A 13 15.60 8.29 6.55
CA VAL A 13 16.51 7.12 6.65
C VAL A 13 15.87 5.92 7.35
N LEU A 14 14.80 6.12 8.08
CA LEU A 14 14.00 5.07 8.73
C LEU A 14 12.83 4.62 7.87
N GLY A 15 12.66 5.24 6.69
CA GLY A 15 11.59 4.92 5.75
C GLY A 15 10.24 5.53 6.11
N ARG A 16 10.21 6.56 6.97
CA ARG A 16 9.00 7.33 7.28
C ARG A 16 8.82 8.49 6.32
N ILE A 17 7.57 8.81 6.03
CA ILE A 17 7.24 10.02 5.30
C ILE A 17 7.08 11.18 6.28
N ASN A 18 7.62 12.34 5.93
CA ASN A 18 7.37 13.58 6.63
C ASN A 18 6.16 14.30 6.00
N ILE A 19 5.13 14.57 6.79
CA ILE A 19 3.92 15.25 6.34
C ILE A 19 4.21 16.68 5.88
N ASP A 20 5.16 17.36 6.53
CA ASP A 20 5.54 18.72 6.17
C ASP A 20 6.12 18.81 4.75
N ASP A 21 6.85 17.77 4.32
CA ASP A 21 7.39 17.72 2.95
C ASP A 21 6.26 17.57 1.91
N ILE A 22 5.19 16.85 2.25
CA ILE A 22 3.98 16.79 1.41
C ILE A 22 3.33 18.17 1.33
N GLU A 23 3.18 18.85 2.46
CA GLU A 23 2.59 20.19 2.49
C GLU A 23 3.41 21.20 1.68
N GLU A 24 4.74 21.17 1.78
CA GLU A 24 5.60 22.02 0.98
C GLU A 24 5.37 21.84 -0.53
N GLU A 25 5.28 20.60 -1.00
CA GLU A 25 5.03 20.33 -2.42
C GLU A 25 3.64 20.78 -2.85
N LEU A 26 2.62 20.63 -2.01
CA LEU A 26 1.28 21.13 -2.26
C LEU A 26 1.25 22.66 -2.35
N ILE A 27 1.96 23.36 -1.45
CA ILE A 27 2.12 24.83 -1.46
C ILE A 27 2.83 25.27 -2.75
N LYS A 28 3.99 24.68 -3.06
CA LYS A 28 4.77 24.98 -4.28
C LYS A 28 3.95 24.81 -5.55
N ALA A 29 3.10 23.79 -5.57
CA ALA A 29 2.24 23.51 -6.72
C ALA A 29 1.08 24.49 -6.88
N ASN A 30 0.71 25.25 -5.86
CA ASN A 30 -0.35 26.26 -5.89
C ASN A 30 -1.64 25.76 -6.56
N GLY A 31 -2.20 24.66 -6.04
CA GLY A 31 -3.45 24.04 -6.52
C GLY A 31 -3.34 23.26 -7.84
N LYS A 32 -2.13 23.04 -8.38
CA LYS A 32 -1.92 22.23 -9.59
C LYS A 32 -1.83 20.72 -9.30
N ILE A 33 -1.48 20.32 -8.09
CA ILE A 33 -1.57 18.93 -7.67
C ILE A 33 -3.05 18.61 -7.48
N LYS A 34 -3.55 17.62 -8.23
CA LYS A 34 -4.95 17.19 -8.20
C LYS A 34 -5.15 15.87 -7.47
N VAL A 35 -4.10 15.08 -7.36
CA VAL A 35 -4.14 13.76 -6.73
C VAL A 35 -2.90 13.58 -5.87
N VAL A 36 -3.11 13.15 -4.63
CA VAL A 36 -2.08 12.63 -3.72
C VAL A 36 -2.25 11.12 -3.65
N THR A 37 -1.20 10.36 -3.94
CA THR A 37 -1.21 8.91 -3.81
C THR A 37 -0.24 8.50 -2.72
N ILE A 38 -0.68 7.61 -1.82
CA ILE A 38 0.13 7.17 -0.69
C ILE A 38 -0.12 5.70 -0.37
N THR A 39 0.91 4.98 0.06
CA THR A 39 0.71 3.64 0.63
C THR A 39 0.18 3.73 2.05
N GLY A 40 -0.79 2.89 2.40
CA GLY A 40 -1.34 2.83 3.76
C GLY A 40 -0.40 2.14 4.75
N ALA A 41 0.38 1.15 4.28
CA ALA A 41 1.47 0.54 5.04
C ALA A 41 2.58 0.07 4.12
N SER A 42 3.84 0.28 4.53
CA SER A 42 4.99 -0.15 3.75
C SER A 42 5.12 -1.68 3.75
N ASN A 43 5.26 -2.27 2.57
CA ASN A 43 5.56 -3.69 2.41
C ASN A 43 7.03 -4.04 2.69
N VAL A 44 7.86 -3.06 3.00
CA VAL A 44 9.29 -3.24 3.32
C VAL A 44 9.55 -3.02 4.80
N THR A 45 9.21 -1.85 5.34
CA THR A 45 9.46 -1.51 6.75
C THR A 45 8.29 -1.79 7.66
N GLY A 46 7.10 -2.02 7.10
CA GLY A 46 5.87 -2.15 7.87
C GLY A 46 5.30 -0.82 8.39
N TYR A 47 5.95 0.30 8.12
CA TYR A 47 5.47 1.62 8.57
C TYR A 47 4.04 1.88 8.11
N ILE A 48 3.19 2.28 9.03
CA ILE A 48 1.79 2.65 8.80
C ILE A 48 1.74 4.15 8.58
N THR A 49 1.30 4.54 7.40
CA THR A 49 1.20 5.95 7.02
C THR A 49 -0.01 6.61 7.70
N PRO A 50 0.12 7.83 8.22
CA PRO A 50 -1.00 8.57 8.81
C PRO A 50 -1.94 9.11 7.70
N ILE A 51 -2.69 8.21 7.09
CA ILE A 51 -3.49 8.45 5.88
C ILE A 51 -4.55 9.53 6.05
N HIS A 52 -5.14 9.66 7.24
CA HIS A 52 -6.16 10.67 7.53
C HIS A 52 -5.58 12.07 7.67
N ASP A 53 -4.38 12.21 8.25
CA ASP A 53 -3.68 13.50 8.31
C ASP A 53 -3.28 13.97 6.92
N ILE A 54 -2.82 13.04 6.07
CA ILE A 54 -2.49 13.33 4.67
C ILE A 54 -3.77 13.64 3.86
N ALA A 55 -4.89 12.97 4.15
CA ALA A 55 -6.18 13.29 3.52
C ALA A 55 -6.60 14.72 3.81
N ARG A 56 -6.57 15.11 5.09
CA ARG A 56 -6.86 16.49 5.53
C ARG A 56 -5.99 17.50 4.80
N LEU A 57 -4.71 17.19 4.67
CA LEU A 57 -3.77 18.04 3.96
C LEU A 57 -4.09 18.12 2.45
N ALA A 58 -4.32 16.99 1.79
CA ALA A 58 -4.68 16.95 0.39
C ALA A 58 -5.94 17.79 0.11
N HIS A 59 -6.98 17.62 0.91
CA HIS A 59 -8.25 18.36 0.78
C HIS A 59 -8.07 19.87 1.04
N LYS A 60 -7.24 20.26 2.00
CA LYS A 60 -6.89 21.67 2.26
C LYS A 60 -6.37 22.38 1.00
N TYR A 61 -5.65 21.67 0.15
CA TYR A 61 -5.09 22.19 -1.10
C TYR A 61 -5.86 21.77 -2.37
N GLY A 62 -7.07 21.22 -2.21
CA GLY A 62 -7.98 20.87 -3.32
C GLY A 62 -7.53 19.66 -4.14
N ALA A 63 -6.80 18.74 -3.53
CA ALA A 63 -6.40 17.47 -4.12
C ALA A 63 -7.23 16.30 -3.57
N VAL A 64 -7.40 15.27 -4.40
CA VAL A 64 -8.02 13.99 -4.05
C VAL A 64 -6.95 13.07 -3.47
N ILE A 65 -7.29 12.24 -2.48
CA ILE A 65 -6.37 11.24 -1.94
C ILE A 65 -6.73 9.83 -2.40
N ILE A 66 -5.70 9.08 -2.83
CA ILE A 66 -5.79 7.66 -3.16
C ILE A 66 -4.82 6.89 -2.25
N VAL A 67 -5.36 5.98 -1.46
CA VAL A 67 -4.57 5.13 -0.55
C VAL A 67 -4.40 3.73 -1.15
N ASP A 68 -3.16 3.30 -1.32
CA ASP A 68 -2.84 1.89 -1.55
C ASP A 68 -2.87 1.14 -0.21
N GLY A 69 -3.97 0.47 0.05
CA GLY A 69 -4.20 -0.34 1.24
C GLY A 69 -3.76 -1.79 1.10
N ALA A 70 -3.05 -2.14 0.02
CA ALA A 70 -2.72 -3.54 -0.29
C ALA A 70 -2.00 -4.27 0.85
N GLN A 71 -1.14 -3.56 1.60
CA GLN A 71 -0.48 -4.13 2.76
C GLN A 71 -1.27 -3.87 4.06
N LEU A 72 -2.03 -2.77 4.13
CA LEU A 72 -2.73 -2.34 5.35
C LEU A 72 -3.97 -3.18 5.66
N ILE A 73 -4.74 -3.55 4.62
CA ILE A 73 -6.10 -4.09 4.74
C ILE A 73 -6.22 -5.39 5.57
N ALA A 74 -5.16 -6.19 5.66
CA ALA A 74 -5.15 -7.42 6.44
C ALA A 74 -4.75 -7.22 7.91
N HIS A 75 -4.17 -6.07 8.24
CA HIS A 75 -3.51 -5.81 9.52
C HIS A 75 -4.22 -4.77 10.38
N ARG A 76 -4.93 -3.85 9.74
CA ARG A 76 -5.60 -2.72 10.43
C ARG A 76 -6.97 -2.47 9.85
N GLU A 77 -7.89 -2.08 10.71
CA GLU A 77 -9.17 -1.55 10.26
C GLU A 77 -8.95 -0.22 9.54
N VAL A 78 -9.58 -0.05 8.38
CA VAL A 78 -9.51 1.19 7.61
C VAL A 78 -10.89 1.84 7.61
N ASN A 79 -11.02 2.96 8.31
CA ASN A 79 -12.21 3.79 8.30
C ASN A 79 -12.09 4.84 7.19
N LEU A 80 -12.78 4.66 6.06
CA LEU A 80 -12.71 5.60 4.95
C LEU A 80 -13.29 6.98 5.29
N ALA A 81 -14.26 7.06 6.21
CA ALA A 81 -14.89 8.32 6.58
C ALA A 81 -14.00 9.23 7.45
N GLY A 82 -12.98 8.64 8.12
CA GLY A 82 -12.21 9.37 9.13
C GLY A 82 -13.06 9.79 10.33
N ASN A 83 -12.59 10.78 11.10
CA ASN A 83 -13.33 11.38 12.21
C ASN A 83 -14.02 12.68 11.80
N SER A 84 -13.67 13.23 10.65
CA SER A 84 -14.21 14.46 10.09
C SER A 84 -14.21 14.39 8.55
N LYS A 85 -14.99 15.25 7.90
CA LYS A 85 -15.14 15.25 6.44
C LYS A 85 -13.82 15.50 5.69
N ASP A 86 -12.91 16.26 6.25
CA ASP A 86 -11.60 16.57 5.68
C ASP A 86 -10.60 15.43 5.84
N GLU A 87 -10.86 14.46 6.72
CA GLU A 87 -10.07 13.24 6.91
C GLU A 87 -10.53 12.07 6.03
N GLU A 88 -11.59 12.24 5.26
CA GLU A 88 -12.17 11.20 4.43
C GLU A 88 -11.19 10.73 3.36
N ILE A 89 -11.06 9.42 3.17
CA ILE A 89 -10.26 8.83 2.10
C ILE A 89 -11.12 8.74 0.84
N ASP A 90 -10.71 9.44 -0.22
CA ASP A 90 -11.50 9.47 -1.47
C ASP A 90 -11.47 8.13 -2.19
N PHE A 91 -10.30 7.48 -2.21
CA PHE A 91 -10.13 6.15 -2.81
C PHE A 91 -9.21 5.26 -2.01
N LEU A 92 -9.62 4.00 -1.83
CA LEU A 92 -8.81 2.92 -1.29
C LEU A 92 -8.68 1.82 -2.33
N THR A 93 -7.45 1.36 -2.60
CA THR A 93 -7.18 0.23 -3.47
C THR A 93 -6.54 -0.90 -2.70
N PHE A 94 -6.88 -2.14 -2.98
CA PHE A 94 -6.21 -3.29 -2.36
C PHE A 94 -6.33 -4.57 -3.19
N SER A 95 -5.42 -5.51 -2.90
CA SER A 95 -5.40 -6.84 -3.50
C SER A 95 -5.83 -7.88 -2.48
N ALA A 96 -6.83 -8.69 -2.82
CA ALA A 96 -7.46 -9.61 -1.88
C ALA A 96 -6.56 -10.76 -1.43
N HIS A 97 -5.57 -11.17 -2.25
CA HIS A 97 -4.63 -12.24 -1.87
C HIS A 97 -3.79 -11.88 -0.64
N LYS A 98 -3.54 -10.60 -0.37
CA LYS A 98 -2.87 -10.16 0.86
C LYS A 98 -3.79 -10.17 2.09
N ALA A 99 -5.09 -10.19 1.86
CA ALA A 99 -6.12 -10.37 2.89
C ALA A 99 -6.65 -11.82 2.93
N TYR A 100 -5.78 -12.79 2.60
CA TYR A 100 -6.03 -14.24 2.66
C TYR A 100 -7.06 -14.78 1.66
N ALA A 101 -7.52 -13.99 0.69
CA ALA A 101 -8.47 -14.45 -0.32
C ALA A 101 -7.76 -15.04 -1.54
N PRO A 102 -8.11 -16.26 -1.97
CA PRO A 102 -7.60 -16.86 -3.21
C PRO A 102 -8.26 -16.25 -4.46
N PHE A 103 -7.85 -16.73 -5.64
CA PHE A 103 -8.46 -16.49 -6.95
C PHE A 103 -8.27 -15.09 -7.55
N GLY A 104 -7.25 -14.35 -7.11
CA GLY A 104 -6.74 -13.18 -7.83
C GLY A 104 -7.74 -12.05 -7.98
N SER A 105 -8.38 -11.64 -6.90
CA SER A 105 -9.28 -10.48 -6.86
C SER A 105 -8.65 -9.28 -6.17
N GLY A 106 -9.29 -8.14 -6.32
CA GLY A 106 -8.98 -6.89 -5.64
C GLY A 106 -10.13 -5.93 -5.79
N ALA A 107 -10.07 -4.81 -5.11
CA ALA A 107 -11.10 -3.80 -5.19
C ALA A 107 -10.54 -2.37 -5.17
N ILE A 108 -11.29 -1.47 -5.79
CA ILE A 108 -11.20 -0.03 -5.60
C ILE A 108 -12.50 0.39 -4.92
N VAL A 109 -12.37 1.00 -3.76
CA VAL A 109 -13.49 1.63 -3.04
C VAL A 109 -13.29 3.14 -3.12
N GLY A 110 -14.30 3.87 -3.57
CA GLY A 110 -14.14 5.30 -3.76
C GLY A 110 -15.44 6.05 -3.96
N LYS A 111 -15.33 7.37 -4.02
CA LYS A 111 -16.46 8.28 -4.17
C LYS A 111 -17.10 8.12 -5.54
N LYS A 112 -18.41 7.84 -5.52
CA LYS A 112 -19.22 7.59 -6.72
C LYS A 112 -19.18 8.77 -7.70
N ASP A 113 -19.16 9.99 -7.20
CA ASP A 113 -19.21 11.19 -8.03
C ASP A 113 -17.99 11.29 -8.93
N TYR A 114 -16.78 11.07 -8.39
CA TYR A 114 -15.57 11.04 -9.20
C TYR A 114 -15.57 9.91 -10.24
N LEU A 115 -16.10 8.74 -9.87
CA LEU A 115 -16.18 7.60 -10.79
C LEU A 115 -17.20 7.82 -11.91
N ASN A 116 -18.17 8.70 -11.73
CA ASN A 116 -19.16 9.01 -12.76
C ASN A 116 -18.67 10.02 -13.81
N GLU A 117 -17.70 10.87 -13.48
CA GLU A 117 -17.29 12.00 -14.34
C GLU A 117 -16.58 11.54 -15.61
N GLU A 118 -15.66 10.56 -15.52
CA GLU A 118 -14.76 10.19 -16.60
C GLU A 118 -15.12 8.85 -17.26
N ASP A 119 -14.63 8.65 -18.48
CA ASP A 119 -14.76 7.38 -19.17
C ASP A 119 -13.85 6.31 -18.55
N PRO A 120 -14.29 5.04 -18.49
CA PRO A 120 -13.47 3.97 -17.92
C PRO A 120 -12.24 3.69 -18.78
N PHE A 121 -11.10 3.37 -18.13
CA PHE A 121 -9.86 3.02 -18.82
C PHE A 121 -9.98 1.71 -19.64
N LEU A 122 -10.70 0.73 -19.11
CA LEU A 122 -11.02 -0.51 -19.79
C LEU A 122 -12.48 -0.52 -20.22
N SER A 123 -12.73 -0.99 -21.43
CA SER A 123 -14.09 -1.11 -21.99
C SER A 123 -14.33 -2.52 -22.52
N GLY A 124 -15.59 -2.95 -22.44
CA GLY A 124 -16.00 -4.30 -22.88
C GLY A 124 -17.48 -4.56 -22.64
N GLY A 125 -17.89 -5.81 -22.78
CA GLY A 125 -19.27 -6.21 -22.50
C GLY A 125 -19.65 -5.91 -21.04
N GLY A 126 -20.89 -5.47 -20.82
CA GLY A 126 -21.41 -5.15 -19.50
C GLY A 126 -21.21 -3.70 -19.02
N CYS A 127 -20.17 -2.99 -19.51
CA CYS A 127 -19.88 -1.63 -19.08
C CYS A 127 -20.59 -0.55 -19.91
N VAL A 128 -21.33 -0.91 -20.96
CA VAL A 128 -22.03 -0.02 -21.88
C VAL A 128 -23.54 -0.22 -21.82
N ALA A 129 -24.29 0.86 -21.78
CA ALA A 129 -25.75 0.87 -21.88
C ALA A 129 -26.21 0.93 -23.35
N GLY A 130 -25.40 1.49 -24.24
CA GLY A 130 -25.70 1.56 -25.68
C GLY A 130 -24.48 1.89 -26.51
N VAL A 131 -24.40 1.26 -27.68
CA VAL A 131 -23.35 1.52 -28.69
C VAL A 131 -24.02 1.90 -29.99
N PHE A 132 -23.61 3.03 -30.55
CA PHE A 132 -24.10 3.59 -31.79
C PHE A 132 -22.89 3.91 -32.70
N ASP A 133 -23.14 4.14 -34.00
CA ASP A 133 -22.06 4.38 -34.97
C ASP A 133 -21.08 5.50 -34.58
N LYS A 134 -21.56 6.53 -33.92
CA LYS A 134 -20.76 7.73 -33.57
C LYS A 134 -20.76 8.09 -32.09
N ARG A 135 -21.37 7.28 -31.23
CA ARG A 135 -21.45 7.55 -29.81
C ARG A 135 -21.59 6.28 -28.99
N LEU A 136 -21.19 6.36 -27.76
CA LEU A 136 -21.27 5.31 -26.76
C LEU A 136 -21.93 5.87 -25.51
N ILE A 137 -22.77 5.09 -24.85
CA ILE A 137 -23.38 5.42 -23.57
C ILE A 137 -22.93 4.39 -22.56
N TRP A 138 -22.23 4.84 -21.51
CA TRP A 138 -21.79 3.99 -20.43
C TRP A 138 -22.95 3.63 -19.49
N THR A 139 -22.84 2.49 -18.82
CA THR A 139 -23.66 2.15 -17.66
C THR A 139 -23.30 3.04 -16.47
N ALA A 140 -24.07 2.95 -15.39
CA ALA A 140 -23.72 3.59 -14.13
C ALA A 140 -22.53 2.88 -13.46
N VAL A 141 -21.89 3.52 -12.48
CA VAL A 141 -20.94 2.84 -11.59
C VAL A 141 -21.68 1.95 -10.58
N PRO A 142 -21.15 0.76 -10.22
CA PRO A 142 -19.79 0.28 -10.53
C PRO A 142 -19.63 -0.39 -11.89
N GLU A 143 -20.70 -0.82 -12.57
CA GLU A 143 -20.68 -1.64 -13.79
C GLU A 143 -19.89 -0.99 -14.94
N LYS A 144 -19.87 0.34 -15.01
CA LYS A 144 -19.07 1.13 -15.95
C LYS A 144 -17.59 0.75 -15.96
N TYR A 145 -17.03 0.35 -14.80
CA TYR A 145 -15.63 -0.03 -14.63
C TYR A 145 -15.38 -1.55 -14.62
N GLU A 146 -16.43 -2.33 -14.80
CA GLU A 146 -16.37 -3.80 -14.73
C GLU A 146 -16.61 -4.42 -16.11
N ALA A 147 -15.60 -4.29 -16.99
CA ALA A 147 -15.68 -4.79 -18.35
C ALA A 147 -15.53 -6.33 -18.42
N GLY A 148 -16.44 -6.98 -19.14
CA GLY A 148 -16.44 -8.43 -19.36
C GLY A 148 -17.08 -9.22 -18.20
N THR A 149 -16.86 -10.54 -18.20
CA THR A 149 -17.36 -11.42 -17.12
C THR A 149 -16.47 -11.27 -15.89
N GLN A 150 -17.09 -10.90 -14.77
CA GLN A 150 -16.39 -10.67 -13.52
C GLN A 150 -15.86 -11.95 -12.87
N ASN A 151 -14.81 -11.82 -12.07
CA ASN A 151 -14.26 -12.91 -11.26
C ASN A 151 -15.12 -13.16 -10.02
N PHE A 152 -16.27 -13.83 -10.18
CA PHE A 152 -17.20 -14.09 -9.09
C PHE A 152 -16.58 -14.88 -7.93
N PHE A 153 -15.78 -15.89 -8.25
CA PHE A 153 -15.13 -16.71 -7.21
C PHE A 153 -14.15 -15.89 -6.38
N GLY A 154 -13.37 -15.03 -7.03
CA GLY A 154 -12.47 -14.12 -6.34
C GLY A 154 -13.21 -13.08 -5.49
N ALA A 155 -14.33 -12.56 -5.98
CA ALA A 155 -15.15 -11.60 -5.24
C ALA A 155 -15.78 -12.24 -3.98
N ILE A 156 -16.35 -13.46 -4.11
CA ILE A 156 -16.91 -14.21 -2.98
C ILE A 156 -15.82 -14.56 -1.96
N ALA A 157 -14.65 -15.02 -2.41
CA ALA A 157 -13.52 -15.33 -1.53
C ALA A 157 -13.02 -14.08 -0.79
N MET A 158 -12.94 -12.94 -1.48
CA MET A 158 -12.57 -11.66 -0.88
C MET A 158 -13.58 -11.23 0.20
N ALA A 159 -14.87 -11.26 -0.11
CA ALA A 159 -15.91 -10.91 0.85
C ALA A 159 -15.86 -11.80 2.11
N LYS A 160 -15.66 -13.12 1.92
CA LYS A 160 -15.52 -14.05 3.04
C LYS A 160 -14.28 -13.77 3.87
N ALA A 161 -13.12 -13.56 3.25
CA ALA A 161 -11.87 -13.29 3.96
C ALA A 161 -11.95 -11.98 4.77
N LEU A 162 -12.48 -10.90 4.19
CA LEU A 162 -12.68 -9.64 4.91
C LEU A 162 -13.67 -9.78 6.06
N SER A 163 -14.74 -10.58 5.87
CA SER A 163 -15.68 -10.90 6.96
C SER A 163 -15.00 -11.66 8.09
N ASP A 164 -14.12 -12.61 7.79
CA ASP A 164 -13.41 -13.37 8.80
C ASP A 164 -12.41 -12.51 9.57
N LEU A 165 -11.66 -11.64 8.90
CA LEU A 165 -10.78 -10.66 9.56
C LEU A 165 -11.58 -9.76 10.51
N LYS A 166 -12.73 -9.26 10.07
CA LYS A 166 -13.63 -8.47 10.93
C LYS A 166 -14.14 -9.26 12.13
N ASN A 167 -14.47 -10.54 11.96
CA ASN A 167 -14.95 -11.39 13.06
C ASN A 167 -13.84 -11.74 14.06
N ILE A 168 -12.59 -11.92 13.62
CA ILE A 168 -11.42 -12.07 14.50
C ILE A 168 -11.22 -10.78 15.30
N GLY A 169 -11.50 -9.64 14.68
CA GLY A 169 -11.33 -8.29 15.22
C GLY A 169 -9.91 -7.75 15.00
N PHE A 170 -9.82 -6.61 14.34
CA PHE A 170 -8.52 -5.99 14.03
C PHE A 170 -7.70 -5.65 15.26
N GLN A 171 -8.34 -5.32 16.38
CA GLN A 171 -7.64 -5.10 17.65
C GLN A 171 -6.92 -6.36 18.15
N ASN A 172 -7.52 -7.54 17.97
CA ASN A 172 -6.88 -8.80 18.35
C ASN A 172 -5.70 -9.12 17.43
N ILE A 173 -5.86 -8.86 16.13
CA ILE A 173 -4.78 -9.03 15.14
C ILE A 173 -3.61 -8.10 15.49
N GLU A 174 -3.89 -6.85 15.77
CA GLU A 174 -2.88 -5.84 16.14
C GLU A 174 -2.12 -6.21 17.41
N MET A 175 -2.82 -6.62 18.47
CA MET A 175 -2.18 -7.09 19.70
C MET A 175 -1.28 -8.29 19.46
N HIS A 176 -1.74 -9.27 18.70
CA HIS A 176 -0.96 -10.47 18.39
C HIS A 176 0.28 -10.13 17.57
N GLU A 177 0.14 -9.34 16.51
CA GLU A 177 1.25 -8.88 15.70
C GLU A 177 2.27 -8.06 16.50
N LYS A 178 1.79 -7.19 17.39
CA LYS A 178 2.66 -6.39 18.26
C LYS A 178 3.52 -7.28 19.14
N LEU A 179 2.93 -8.27 19.80
CA LEU A 179 3.66 -9.21 20.66
C LEU A 179 4.76 -9.95 19.87
N LEU A 180 4.44 -10.48 18.69
CA LEU A 180 5.40 -11.20 17.85
C LEU A 180 6.48 -10.28 17.31
N LYS A 181 6.11 -9.12 16.79
CA LYS A 181 7.03 -8.12 16.26
C LYS A 181 8.03 -7.65 17.32
N ASP A 182 7.54 -7.25 18.50
CA ASP A 182 8.39 -6.76 19.58
C ASP A 182 9.32 -7.87 20.09
N TYR A 183 8.83 -9.10 20.20
CA TYR A 183 9.67 -10.26 20.56
C TYR A 183 10.80 -10.49 19.55
N ILE A 184 10.48 -10.48 18.26
CA ILE A 184 11.49 -10.70 17.20
C ILE A 184 12.49 -9.55 17.17
N ILE A 185 12.05 -8.29 17.18
CA ILE A 185 12.94 -7.13 17.13
C ILE A 185 13.89 -7.13 18.33
N ASN A 186 13.38 -7.34 19.54
CA ASN A 186 14.19 -7.37 20.75
C ASN A 186 15.20 -8.53 20.75
N SER A 187 14.78 -9.70 20.26
CA SER A 187 15.69 -10.83 20.10
C SER A 187 16.79 -10.56 19.08
N MET A 188 16.42 -10.00 17.92
CA MET A 188 17.37 -9.69 16.84
C MET A 188 18.36 -8.58 17.21
N LYS A 189 18.00 -7.62 18.08
CA LYS A 189 18.92 -6.59 18.60
C LYS A 189 20.13 -7.19 19.32
N SER A 190 19.99 -8.37 19.93
CA SER A 190 21.06 -9.06 20.63
C SER A 190 21.97 -9.90 19.72
N ILE A 191 21.57 -10.14 18.47
CA ILE A 191 22.32 -10.99 17.54
C ILE A 191 23.40 -10.17 16.83
N LYS A 192 24.65 -10.53 17.05
CA LYS A 192 25.78 -9.87 16.39
C LYS A 192 25.68 -9.98 14.87
N ASN A 193 26.00 -8.90 14.18
CA ASN A 193 26.00 -8.78 12.72
C ASN A 193 24.62 -8.76 12.05
N VAL A 194 23.52 -8.77 12.77
CA VAL A 194 22.20 -8.47 12.21
C VAL A 194 22.06 -6.96 12.08
N ILE A 195 21.63 -6.50 10.91
CA ILE A 195 21.32 -5.11 10.61
C ILE A 195 19.82 -5.07 10.29
N MET A 196 19.03 -4.43 11.12
CA MET A 196 17.60 -4.22 10.86
C MET A 196 17.37 -2.83 10.26
N TYR A 197 16.36 -2.70 9.41
CA TYR A 197 16.00 -1.47 8.74
C TYR A 197 14.62 -0.98 9.21
N GLY A 198 14.36 0.30 8.99
CA GLY A 198 13.21 0.98 9.58
C GLY A 198 13.46 1.31 11.04
N ASP A 199 12.47 1.92 11.70
CA ASP A 199 12.58 2.26 13.11
C ASP A 199 12.35 1.02 13.98
N VAL A 200 13.39 0.59 14.65
CA VAL A 200 13.36 -0.57 15.55
C VAL A 200 13.21 -0.17 17.02
N ASP A 201 13.25 1.10 17.33
CA ASP A 201 13.11 1.64 18.68
C ASP A 201 11.68 2.13 18.93
N TYR A 202 11.01 2.66 17.89
CA TYR A 202 9.59 2.97 17.94
C TYR A 202 8.84 2.12 16.91
N THR A 203 8.03 1.18 17.37
CA THR A 203 7.40 0.14 16.54
C THR A 203 5.86 0.15 16.57
N ASP A 204 5.24 1.06 17.32
CA ASP A 204 3.78 1.10 17.48
C ASP A 204 3.05 1.49 16.18
N ASP A 205 3.73 2.24 15.31
CA ASP A 205 3.27 2.62 13.98
C ASP A 205 3.70 1.64 12.87
N ARG A 206 3.91 0.35 13.19
CA ARG A 206 4.35 -0.66 12.23
C ARG A 206 3.52 -1.93 12.32
N ILE A 207 3.22 -2.50 11.16
CA ILE A 207 2.75 -3.89 11.04
C ILE A 207 3.93 -4.87 11.20
N GLY A 208 3.66 -6.17 11.23
CA GLY A 208 4.62 -7.24 11.51
C GLY A 208 5.66 -7.51 10.41
N VAL A 209 6.17 -6.49 9.72
CA VAL A 209 7.23 -6.62 8.70
C VAL A 209 8.56 -6.14 9.28
N ILE A 210 9.58 -7.02 9.23
CA ILE A 210 10.91 -6.76 9.82
C ILE A 210 11.98 -7.01 8.75
N PRO A 211 12.44 -5.97 8.04
CA PRO A 211 13.52 -6.08 7.07
C PRO A 211 14.88 -6.13 7.77
N PHE A 212 15.72 -7.05 7.35
CA PHE A 212 17.06 -7.19 7.92
C PHE A 212 18.09 -7.74 6.90
N ASN A 213 19.34 -7.49 7.17
CA ASN A 213 20.48 -8.16 6.55
C ASN A 213 21.39 -8.75 7.61
N ILE A 214 22.21 -9.72 7.22
CA ILE A 214 23.33 -10.21 8.03
C ILE A 214 24.61 -9.71 7.38
N LYS A 215 25.44 -9.01 8.16
CA LYS A 215 26.70 -8.42 7.66
C LYS A 215 27.58 -9.47 6.99
N ASN A 216 28.06 -9.18 5.79
CA ASN A 216 28.91 -10.05 4.98
C ASN A 216 28.25 -11.39 4.58
N ARG A 217 26.92 -11.43 4.48
CA ARG A 217 26.17 -12.57 3.96
C ARG A 217 25.25 -12.11 2.85
N ASP A 218 25.16 -12.90 1.81
CA ASP A 218 24.18 -12.68 0.75
C ASP A 218 22.75 -12.96 1.26
N TYR A 219 21.81 -12.09 0.93
CA TYR A 219 20.43 -12.19 1.42
C TYR A 219 19.68 -13.40 0.86
N SER A 220 20.04 -13.86 -0.34
CA SER A 220 19.42 -15.05 -0.95
C SER A 220 19.92 -16.33 -0.29
N GLU A 221 21.22 -16.40 0.01
CA GLU A 221 21.80 -17.53 0.77
C GLU A 221 21.19 -17.64 2.17
N VAL A 222 21.01 -16.49 2.87
CA VAL A 222 20.35 -16.46 4.18
C VAL A 222 18.92 -16.99 4.06
N SER A 223 18.15 -16.52 3.07
CA SER A 223 16.77 -16.94 2.86
C SER A 223 16.67 -18.45 2.58
N ILE A 224 17.53 -18.99 1.70
CA ILE A 224 17.56 -20.42 1.37
C ILE A 224 17.91 -21.24 2.62
N LYS A 225 18.96 -20.86 3.36
CA LYS A 225 19.40 -21.57 4.56
C LYS A 225 18.33 -21.59 5.65
N MET A 226 17.66 -20.47 5.90
CA MET A 226 16.55 -20.40 6.86
C MET A 226 15.40 -21.33 6.46
N ALA A 227 15.08 -21.40 5.17
CA ALA A 227 14.02 -22.27 4.69
C ALA A 227 14.38 -23.75 4.79
N THR A 228 15.61 -24.14 4.36
CA THR A 228 16.01 -25.55 4.27
C THR A 228 16.44 -26.17 5.60
N GLU A 229 17.10 -25.40 6.48
CA GLU A 229 17.61 -25.90 7.76
C GLU A 229 16.67 -25.65 8.93
N ASN A 230 15.78 -24.63 8.84
CA ASN A 230 14.97 -24.20 9.98
C ASN A 230 13.47 -24.18 9.67
N ALA A 231 13.04 -24.48 8.45
CA ALA A 231 11.65 -24.38 7.98
C ALA A 231 11.05 -22.96 8.15
N ILE A 232 11.90 -21.91 8.07
CA ILE A 232 11.50 -20.51 8.18
C ILE A 232 11.56 -19.87 6.81
N SER A 233 10.41 -19.55 6.25
CA SER A 233 10.32 -18.86 4.96
C SER A 233 10.56 -17.36 5.12
N LEU A 234 11.55 -16.84 4.40
CA LEU A 234 11.84 -15.41 4.30
C LEU A 234 11.61 -14.94 2.87
N ARG A 235 11.13 -13.73 2.72
CA ARG A 235 11.13 -13.05 1.44
C ARG A 235 12.47 -12.32 1.26
N SER A 236 13.14 -12.51 0.13
CA SER A 236 14.40 -11.85 -0.19
C SER A 236 14.31 -10.99 -1.43
N GLY A 237 15.22 -10.02 -1.59
CA GLY A 237 15.29 -9.10 -2.72
C GLY A 237 14.77 -7.70 -2.43
N LYS A 238 14.22 -7.04 -3.44
CA LYS A 238 13.85 -5.62 -3.39
C LYS A 238 12.32 -5.38 -3.24
N PHE A 239 11.54 -6.44 -3.03
CA PHE A 239 10.12 -6.44 -2.63
C PHE A 239 9.20 -5.60 -3.51
N CYS A 240 9.51 -5.44 -4.82
CA CYS A 240 8.82 -4.53 -5.75
C CYS A 240 8.88 -3.05 -5.35
N ALA A 241 9.83 -2.66 -4.51
CA ALA A 241 10.03 -1.31 -3.97
C ALA A 241 11.51 -0.88 -4.10
N HIS A 242 12.09 -1.02 -5.30
CA HIS A 242 13.54 -0.86 -5.55
C HIS A 242 14.09 0.45 -5.01
N THR A 243 13.53 1.58 -5.39
CA THR A 243 14.00 2.91 -4.97
C THR A 243 13.95 3.10 -3.46
N TYR A 244 12.88 2.62 -2.83
CA TYR A 244 12.73 2.65 -1.38
C TYR A 244 13.78 1.77 -0.67
N VAL A 245 14.00 0.54 -1.16
CA VAL A 245 15.03 -0.36 -0.62
C VAL A 245 16.42 0.22 -0.80
N TYR A 246 16.75 0.79 -1.96
CA TYR A 246 18.04 1.44 -2.19
C TYR A 246 18.30 2.58 -1.19
N ARG A 247 17.29 3.39 -0.89
CA ARG A 247 17.40 4.45 0.12
C ARG A 247 17.68 3.90 1.52
N LEU A 248 16.94 2.89 1.96
CA LEU A 248 17.17 2.24 3.25
C LEU A 248 18.58 1.61 3.35
N LEU A 249 19.11 1.16 2.23
CA LEU A 249 20.48 0.60 2.15
C LEU A 249 21.56 1.68 1.98
N GLY A 250 21.20 2.94 1.77
CA GLY A 250 22.13 4.02 1.46
C GLY A 250 22.84 3.86 0.10
N VAL A 251 22.21 3.15 -0.84
CA VAL A 251 22.74 2.91 -2.20
C VAL A 251 22.29 4.05 -3.12
N SER A 252 23.26 4.69 -3.78
CA SER A 252 22.97 5.74 -4.76
C SER A 252 22.33 5.18 -6.04
N ASP A 253 21.58 6.00 -6.77
CA ASP A 253 21.00 5.59 -8.06
C ASP A 253 22.07 5.15 -9.07
N SER A 254 23.25 5.77 -9.05
CA SER A 254 24.36 5.43 -9.92
C SER A 254 24.94 4.05 -9.59
N ASP A 255 25.01 3.68 -8.31
CA ASP A 255 25.50 2.36 -7.89
C ASP A 255 24.43 1.29 -8.13
N ALA A 256 23.17 1.61 -7.83
CA ALA A 256 22.04 0.72 -8.12
C ALA A 256 21.91 0.39 -9.63
N TYR A 257 22.25 1.34 -10.51
CA TYR A 257 22.24 1.14 -11.96
C TYR A 257 23.35 0.22 -12.47
N ARG A 258 24.48 0.15 -11.74
CA ARG A 258 25.61 -0.74 -12.10
C ARG A 258 25.35 -2.21 -11.74
N ASP A 259 24.40 -2.46 -10.82
CA ASP A 259 24.05 -3.80 -10.35
C ASP A 259 22.97 -4.50 -11.21
N VAL A 260 22.53 -3.86 -12.32
CA VAL A 260 21.55 -4.37 -13.27
C VAL A 260 22.20 -4.69 -14.61
#